data_e22f3177d11efe9d9948da63ebd253e4
#
_entry.id   e22f3177d11efe9d9948da63ebd253e4
#
_cell.length_a   1.000
_cell.length_b   1.000
_cell.length_c   1.000
_cell.angle_alpha   90.00
_cell.angle_beta   90.00
_cell.angle_gamma   90.00
#
_symmetry.space_group_name_H-M   'P 1'
#
loop_
_entity.id
_entity.type
_entity.pdbx_description
1 polymer ?
#
loop_
_entity_poly.entity_id
_entity_poly.type
_entity_poly.pdbx_seq_one_letter_code
_entity_poly.pdbx_strand_id
1 'polypeptide(L)'
;MLGQSLSDPNGVEHGGTMSGIGLLPHSTVFENEKVRTNAVGVLSNVEGIFSELSGKTYQGYEIHMGVSGVSGNIINEGNVYGTYIHGVFDKEEIALTVVKALLSAKGLDFSDVKAFDVDAYKQSQYDILADGLRQALDMDLIYSLIK
;
A
#
# COMPACT_ATOMS: atom_id res chain seq x y z
N MET A 1 -10.53 -7.09 -5.89
CA MET A 1 -10.47 -7.20 -7.38
C MET A 1 -9.60 -8.35 -7.86
N LEU A 2 -8.51 -8.70 -7.19
CA LEU A 2 -7.66 -9.85 -7.56
C LEU A 2 -8.34 -11.21 -7.33
N GLY A 3 -9.39 -11.25 -6.49
CA GLY A 3 -10.15 -12.46 -6.19
C GLY A 3 -11.04 -12.94 -7.34
N GLN A 4 -11.83 -13.97 -7.07
CA GLN A 4 -12.69 -14.64 -8.05
C GLN A 4 -13.97 -13.88 -8.35
N SER A 5 -14.57 -13.25 -7.34
CA SER A 5 -15.80 -12.47 -7.49
C SER A 5 -15.88 -11.29 -6.57
N LEU A 6 -16.69 -10.31 -6.98
CA LEU A 6 -17.08 -9.17 -6.15
C LEU A 6 -18.61 -9.17 -6.06
N SER A 7 -19.15 -9.09 -4.85
CA SER A 7 -20.59 -9.04 -4.58
C SER A 7 -20.93 -7.75 -3.85
N ASP A 8 -21.93 -7.06 -4.33
CA ASP A 8 -22.45 -5.83 -3.74
C ASP A 8 -23.97 -5.97 -3.50
N PRO A 9 -24.36 -6.74 -2.46
CA PRO A 9 -25.76 -7.03 -2.20
C PRO A 9 -26.57 -5.80 -1.78
N ASN A 10 -25.89 -4.78 -1.28
CA ASN A 10 -26.53 -3.57 -0.74
C ASN A 10 -26.50 -2.38 -1.70
N GLY A 11 -25.90 -2.53 -2.89
CA GLY A 11 -25.80 -1.46 -3.87
C GLY A 11 -24.92 -0.28 -3.42
N VAL A 12 -23.88 -0.57 -2.65
CA VAL A 12 -22.97 0.44 -2.09
C VAL A 12 -22.18 1.15 -3.19
N GLU A 13 -21.76 0.39 -4.19
CA GLU A 13 -21.03 0.89 -5.36
C GLU A 13 -21.91 0.79 -6.62
N HIS A 14 -22.16 -0.39 -7.13
CA HIS A 14 -22.92 -0.60 -8.37
C HIS A 14 -24.07 -1.58 -8.21
N GLY A 15 -24.07 -2.38 -7.18
CA GLY A 15 -25.01 -3.46 -6.94
C GLY A 15 -24.70 -4.74 -7.73
N GLY A 16 -25.27 -5.86 -7.28
CA GLY A 16 -25.16 -7.15 -7.92
C GLY A 16 -23.83 -7.87 -7.68
N THR A 17 -23.48 -8.76 -8.61
CA THR A 17 -22.24 -9.56 -8.51
C THR A 17 -21.54 -9.58 -9.87
N MET A 18 -20.22 -9.44 -9.82
CA MET A 18 -19.36 -9.51 -11.01
C MET A 18 -18.17 -10.43 -10.79
N SER A 19 -17.62 -10.96 -11.87
CA SER A 19 -16.38 -11.73 -11.81
C SER A 19 -15.19 -10.83 -11.49
N GLY A 20 -14.32 -11.29 -10.61
CA GLY A 20 -13.00 -10.69 -10.37
C GLY A 20 -11.98 -11.15 -11.42
N ILE A 21 -10.72 -10.77 -11.21
CA ILE A 21 -9.60 -11.15 -12.09
C ILE A 21 -9.25 -12.65 -11.92
N GLY A 22 -9.57 -13.23 -10.75
CA GLY A 22 -9.38 -14.67 -10.46
C GLY A 22 -7.94 -15.08 -10.15
N LEU A 23 -7.06 -14.15 -9.82
CA LEU A 23 -5.66 -14.42 -9.49
C LEU A 23 -5.46 -14.92 -8.06
N LEU A 24 -6.40 -14.64 -7.16
CA LEU A 24 -6.37 -15.05 -5.75
C LEU A 24 -7.65 -15.84 -5.41
N PRO A 25 -7.57 -16.88 -4.54
CA PRO A 25 -8.67 -17.79 -4.26
C PRO A 25 -9.66 -17.24 -3.22
N HIS A 26 -10.07 -15.99 -3.35
CA HIS A 26 -11.07 -15.39 -2.46
C HIS A 26 -12.12 -14.62 -3.23
N SER A 27 -13.24 -14.33 -2.57
CA SER A 27 -14.28 -13.42 -3.05
C SER A 27 -14.38 -12.23 -2.11
N THR A 28 -14.83 -11.10 -2.65
CA THR A 28 -14.99 -9.86 -1.90
C THR A 28 -16.47 -9.51 -1.85
N VAL A 29 -16.97 -9.17 -0.67
CA VAL A 29 -18.33 -8.65 -0.46
C VAL A 29 -18.20 -7.19 -0.03
N PHE A 30 -18.96 -6.31 -0.68
CA PHE A 30 -19.05 -4.91 -0.28
C PHE A 30 -20.01 -4.76 0.89
N GLU A 31 -19.52 -4.12 1.94
CA GLU A 31 -20.28 -3.83 3.17
C GLU A 31 -20.73 -2.36 3.18
N ASN A 32 -21.76 -2.06 4.00
CA ASN A 32 -22.27 -0.69 4.10
C ASN A 32 -21.28 0.26 4.81
N GLU A 33 -20.43 -0.30 5.66
CA GLU A 33 -19.45 0.47 6.43
C GLU A 33 -18.09 0.50 5.72
N LYS A 34 -17.57 1.70 5.57
CA LYS A 34 -16.23 1.91 5.02
C LYS A 34 -15.17 1.75 6.10
N VAL A 35 -14.27 0.80 5.92
CA VAL A 35 -13.06 0.72 6.72
C VAL A 35 -12.18 1.93 6.38
N ARG A 36 -11.77 2.68 7.39
CA ARG A 36 -10.83 3.81 7.29
C ARG A 36 -10.01 3.86 8.55
N THR A 37 -8.83 3.25 8.50
CA THR A 37 -7.99 3.11 9.68
C THR A 37 -6.50 3.18 9.34
N ASN A 38 -5.72 3.63 10.32
CA ASN A 38 -4.27 3.44 10.25
C ASN A 38 -3.96 1.99 10.56
N ALA A 39 -3.12 1.38 9.75
CA ALA A 39 -2.74 -0.02 9.85
C ALA A 39 -1.27 -0.13 10.24
N VAL A 40 -1.01 -0.63 11.43
CA VAL A 40 0.35 -0.87 11.94
C VAL A 40 0.39 -2.30 12.49
N GLY A 41 1.41 -3.05 12.14
CA GLY A 41 1.52 -4.44 12.58
C GLY A 41 2.75 -5.13 12.05
N VAL A 42 2.70 -6.46 12.07
CA VAL A 42 3.74 -7.34 11.57
C VAL A 42 3.16 -8.16 10.42
N LEU A 43 3.86 -8.21 9.30
CA LEU A 43 3.49 -9.07 8.18
C LEU A 43 3.64 -10.53 8.59
N SER A 44 2.66 -11.36 8.26
CA SER A 44 2.65 -12.76 8.64
C SER A 44 2.22 -13.65 7.47
N ASN A 45 2.73 -14.88 7.46
CA ASN A 45 2.35 -15.92 6.48
C ASN A 45 2.57 -15.49 5.01
N VAL A 46 3.62 -14.70 4.76
CA VAL A 46 4.04 -14.40 3.39
C VAL A 46 4.88 -15.56 2.90
N GLU A 47 4.49 -16.14 1.78
CA GLU A 47 5.16 -17.31 1.19
C GLU A 47 5.88 -16.95 -0.12
N GLY A 48 6.55 -17.91 -0.73
CA GLY A 48 7.22 -17.76 -2.02
C GLY A 48 8.44 -16.84 -1.96
N ILE A 49 8.66 -16.09 -3.05
CA ILE A 49 9.87 -15.25 -3.20
C ILE A 49 9.96 -14.12 -2.17
N PHE A 50 8.83 -13.73 -1.59
CA PHE A 50 8.77 -12.66 -0.59
C PHE A 50 8.61 -13.18 0.85
N SER A 51 8.92 -14.45 1.12
CA SER A 51 8.80 -15.06 2.45
C SER A 51 9.55 -14.29 3.54
N GLU A 52 10.66 -13.61 3.22
CA GLU A 52 11.43 -12.76 4.13
C GLU A 52 10.66 -11.51 4.62
N LEU A 53 9.52 -11.20 4.03
CA LEU A 53 8.62 -10.16 4.56
C LEU A 53 7.91 -10.61 5.83
N SER A 54 7.76 -11.92 6.07
CA SER A 54 7.19 -12.44 7.32
C SER A 54 8.05 -12.01 8.50
N GLY A 55 7.40 -11.46 9.54
CA GLY A 55 8.07 -10.92 10.72
C GLY A 55 8.47 -9.45 10.61
N LYS A 56 8.37 -8.82 9.44
CA LYS A 56 8.67 -7.39 9.28
C LYS A 56 7.49 -6.52 9.70
N THR A 57 7.81 -5.39 10.33
CA THR A 57 6.80 -4.40 10.72
C THR A 57 6.38 -3.58 9.53
N TYR A 58 5.08 -3.32 9.42
CA TYR A 58 4.52 -2.39 8.45
C TYR A 58 3.81 -1.23 9.12
N GLN A 59 3.72 -0.14 8.39
CA GLN A 59 2.91 1.01 8.72
C GLN A 59 2.25 1.51 7.44
N GLY A 60 0.95 1.77 7.52
CA GLY A 60 0.18 2.21 6.38
C GLY A 60 -1.23 2.56 6.80
N TYR A 61 -2.16 2.45 5.88
CA TYR A 61 -3.57 2.68 6.15
C TYR A 61 -4.44 1.78 5.28
N GLU A 62 -5.67 1.55 5.72
CA GLU A 62 -6.69 0.84 4.96
C GLU A 62 -7.87 1.75 4.68
N ILE A 63 -8.31 1.78 3.41
CA ILE A 63 -9.51 2.47 2.96
C ILE A 63 -10.23 1.56 1.97
N HIS A 64 -11.24 0.83 2.43
CA HIS A 64 -12.01 -0.06 1.56
C HIS A 64 -13.42 -0.28 2.12
N MET A 65 -14.34 -0.73 1.27
CA MET A 65 -15.69 -1.19 1.63
C MET A 65 -15.83 -2.70 1.44
N GLY A 66 -14.92 -3.31 0.70
CA GLY A 66 -14.93 -4.74 0.44
C GLY A 66 -14.30 -5.54 1.58
N VAL A 67 -14.94 -6.63 1.97
CA VAL A 67 -14.43 -7.61 2.92
C VAL A 67 -14.20 -8.92 2.18
N SER A 68 -12.99 -9.45 2.24
CA SER A 68 -12.62 -10.68 1.53
C SER A 68 -12.62 -11.93 2.41
N GLY A 69 -12.87 -11.80 3.71
CA GLY A 69 -12.89 -12.94 4.65
C GLY A 69 -11.54 -13.65 4.80
N VAL A 70 -10.46 -13.08 4.31
CA VAL A 70 -9.11 -13.66 4.37
C VAL A 70 -8.45 -13.23 5.66
N SER A 71 -7.82 -14.17 6.34
CA SER A 71 -7.01 -13.85 7.51
C SER A 71 -5.61 -13.40 7.10
N GLY A 72 -5.10 -12.33 7.75
CA GLY A 72 -3.75 -11.82 7.54
C GLY A 72 -3.69 -10.51 6.75
N ASN A 73 -2.51 -9.93 6.72
CA ASN A 73 -2.24 -8.62 6.11
C ASN A 73 -1.89 -8.75 4.62
N ILE A 74 -1.36 -9.90 4.22
CA ILE A 74 -1.04 -10.26 2.84
C ILE A 74 -1.64 -11.64 2.56
N ILE A 75 -2.28 -11.78 1.42
CA ILE A 75 -2.66 -13.06 0.85
C ILE A 75 -1.79 -13.32 -0.37
N ASN A 76 -1.35 -14.55 -0.56
CA ASN A 76 -0.61 -14.92 -1.76
C ASN A 76 -1.04 -16.28 -2.31
N GLU A 77 -0.91 -16.39 -3.64
CA GLU A 77 -1.04 -17.62 -4.40
C GLU A 77 0.05 -17.62 -5.45
N GLY A 78 1.01 -18.53 -5.34
CA GLY A 78 2.19 -18.53 -6.20
C GLY A 78 2.95 -17.19 -6.14
N ASN A 79 3.05 -16.50 -7.27
CA ASN A 79 3.72 -15.20 -7.39
C ASN A 79 2.76 -14.00 -7.36
N VAL A 80 1.51 -14.22 -7.01
CA VAL A 80 0.52 -13.15 -6.87
C VAL A 80 0.34 -12.81 -5.40
N TYR A 81 0.46 -11.55 -5.06
CA TYR A 81 0.33 -11.03 -3.71
C TYR A 81 -0.73 -9.94 -3.67
N GLY A 82 -1.57 -9.95 -2.65
CA GLY A 82 -2.62 -8.96 -2.44
C GLY A 82 -2.65 -8.48 -1.00
N THR A 83 -2.94 -7.20 -0.81
CA THR A 83 -3.11 -6.58 0.50
C THR A 83 -4.10 -5.42 0.41
N TYR A 84 -4.77 -5.10 1.51
CA TYR A 84 -5.55 -3.88 1.69
C TYR A 84 -4.72 -2.72 2.26
N ILE A 85 -3.48 -2.98 2.68
CA ILE A 85 -2.62 -1.97 3.28
C ILE A 85 -2.07 -1.06 2.19
N HIS A 86 -2.47 0.20 2.21
CA HIS A 86 -1.86 1.27 1.43
C HIS A 86 -0.58 1.75 2.10
N GLY A 87 0.42 2.13 1.32
CA GLY A 87 1.69 2.64 1.83
C GLY A 87 2.61 1.57 2.41
N VAL A 88 2.33 0.27 2.22
CA VAL A 88 3.16 -0.82 2.74
C VAL A 88 4.63 -0.72 2.30
N PHE A 89 4.89 -0.18 1.10
CA PHE A 89 6.23 0.02 0.56
C PHE A 89 6.90 1.33 1.00
N ASP A 90 6.19 2.20 1.71
CA ASP A 90 6.79 3.42 2.29
C ASP A 90 7.75 3.06 3.43
N LYS A 91 7.61 1.85 4.00
CA LYS A 91 8.56 1.33 4.97
C LYS A 91 9.82 0.83 4.26
N GLU A 92 10.93 1.52 4.49
CA GLU A 92 12.24 1.27 3.87
C GLU A 92 12.64 -0.20 3.88
N GLU A 93 12.50 -0.87 5.02
CA GLU A 93 12.86 -2.28 5.20
C GLU A 93 12.02 -3.20 4.30
N ILE A 94 10.73 -2.92 4.11
CA ILE A 94 9.85 -3.73 3.26
C ILE A 94 10.25 -3.56 1.79
N ALA A 95 10.40 -2.32 1.33
CA ALA A 95 10.80 -2.04 -0.05
C ALA A 95 12.16 -2.68 -0.38
N LEU A 96 13.14 -2.55 0.51
CA LEU A 96 14.46 -3.15 0.34
C LEU A 96 14.40 -4.68 0.28
N THR A 97 13.59 -5.31 1.14
CA THR A 97 13.41 -6.77 1.14
C THR A 97 12.81 -7.26 -0.17
N VAL A 98 11.79 -6.57 -0.71
CA VAL A 98 11.19 -6.91 -2.00
C VAL A 98 12.21 -6.80 -3.13
N VAL A 99 12.97 -5.70 -3.18
CA VAL A 99 13.99 -5.50 -4.22
C VAL A 99 15.07 -6.59 -4.15
N LYS A 100 15.59 -6.89 -2.97
CA LYS A 100 16.59 -7.96 -2.78
C LYS A 100 16.05 -9.32 -3.20
N ALA A 101 14.82 -9.67 -2.83
CA ALA A 101 14.20 -10.92 -3.22
C ALA A 101 14.07 -11.06 -4.75
N LEU A 102 13.67 -9.98 -5.43
CA LEU A 102 13.56 -9.96 -6.90
C LEU A 102 14.92 -10.08 -7.60
N LEU A 103 15.94 -9.38 -7.10
CA LEU A 103 17.30 -9.47 -7.64
C LEU A 103 17.88 -10.88 -7.42
N SER A 104 17.72 -11.43 -6.23
CA SER A 104 18.13 -12.81 -5.91
C SER A 104 17.45 -13.83 -6.83
N ALA A 105 16.14 -13.71 -7.04
CA ALA A 105 15.40 -14.61 -7.93
C ALA A 105 15.86 -14.54 -9.40
N LYS A 106 16.47 -13.40 -9.80
CA LYS A 106 17.08 -13.22 -11.12
C LYS A 106 18.56 -13.54 -11.18
N GLY A 107 19.19 -13.96 -10.08
CA GLY A 107 20.61 -14.20 -9.99
C GLY A 107 21.49 -12.95 -10.13
N LEU A 108 20.93 -11.78 -9.80
CA LEU A 108 21.63 -10.50 -9.84
C LEU A 108 22.24 -10.17 -8.48
N ASP A 109 23.40 -9.49 -8.49
CA ASP A 109 24.02 -8.99 -7.28
C ASP A 109 23.20 -7.83 -6.68
N PHE A 110 23.09 -7.83 -5.38
CA PHE A 110 22.36 -6.82 -4.60
C PHE A 110 23.17 -6.25 -3.43
N SER A 111 24.49 -6.45 -3.43
CA SER A 111 25.38 -5.96 -2.37
C SER A 111 25.36 -4.44 -2.23
N ASP A 112 25.21 -3.73 -3.34
CA ASP A 112 25.19 -2.27 -3.41
C ASP A 112 23.78 -1.66 -3.31
N VAL A 113 22.74 -2.47 -3.20
CA VAL A 113 21.36 -1.98 -3.07
C VAL A 113 21.16 -1.32 -1.73
N LYS A 114 20.92 -0.03 -1.75
CA LYS A 114 20.61 0.78 -0.55
C LYS A 114 19.13 0.97 -0.44
N ALA A 115 18.68 1.08 0.79
CA ALA A 115 17.33 1.47 1.10
C ALA A 115 17.08 2.93 0.66
N PHE A 116 15.84 3.22 0.27
CA PHE A 116 15.40 4.55 -0.12
C PHE A 116 14.57 5.15 1.01
N ASP A 117 15.06 6.22 1.58
CA ASP A 117 14.34 6.96 2.63
C ASP A 117 13.20 7.78 2.00
N VAL A 118 12.01 7.20 2.03
CA VAL A 118 10.79 7.80 1.47
C VAL A 118 10.42 9.07 2.24
N ASP A 119 10.59 9.11 3.54
CA ASP A 119 10.21 10.26 4.36
C ASP A 119 11.15 11.44 4.12
N ALA A 120 12.45 11.21 4.08
CA ALA A 120 13.41 12.25 3.72
C ALA A 120 13.17 12.77 2.29
N TYR A 121 12.83 11.89 1.36
CA TYR A 121 12.48 12.29 -0.01
C TYR A 121 11.22 13.16 -0.03
N LYS A 122 10.13 12.73 0.64
CA LYS A 122 8.89 13.51 0.72
C LYS A 122 9.15 14.89 1.33
N GLN A 123 9.93 14.95 2.42
CA GLN A 123 10.29 16.22 3.04
C GLN A 123 11.02 17.15 2.09
N SER A 124 12.00 16.64 1.35
CA SER A 124 12.72 17.43 0.35
C SER A 124 11.81 17.98 -0.76
N GLN A 125 10.80 17.20 -1.19
CA GLN A 125 9.81 17.65 -2.18
C GLN A 125 8.88 18.73 -1.61
N TYR A 126 8.50 18.63 -0.35
CA TYR A 126 7.72 19.69 0.32
C TYR A 126 8.52 20.99 0.46
N ASP A 127 9.80 20.90 0.75
CA ASP A 127 10.66 22.08 0.85
C ASP A 127 10.80 22.77 -0.53
N ILE A 128 11.01 22.00 -1.60
CA ILE A 128 11.03 22.52 -2.99
C ILE A 128 9.71 23.21 -3.35
N LEU A 129 8.57 22.58 -3.02
CA LEU A 129 7.25 23.17 -3.26
C LEU A 129 7.06 24.46 -2.46
N ALA A 130 7.42 24.44 -1.19
CA ALA A 130 7.30 25.61 -0.31
C ALA A 130 8.15 26.79 -0.82
N ASP A 131 9.37 26.53 -1.26
CA ASP A 131 10.24 27.56 -1.81
C ASP A 131 9.71 28.10 -3.15
N GLY A 132 9.18 27.24 -4.00
CA GLY A 132 8.51 27.65 -5.24
C GLY A 132 7.30 28.56 -4.98
N LEU A 133 6.47 28.22 -3.99
CA LEU A 133 5.33 29.04 -3.60
C LEU A 133 5.77 30.39 -3.03
N ARG A 134 6.79 30.42 -2.17
CA ARG A 134 7.33 31.67 -1.60
C ARG A 134 7.90 32.61 -2.67
N GLN A 135 8.47 32.05 -3.74
CA GLN A 135 8.98 32.86 -4.86
C GLN A 135 7.87 33.37 -5.80
N ALA A 136 6.79 32.61 -5.94
CA ALA A 136 5.72 32.92 -6.90
C ALA A 136 4.60 33.79 -6.33
N LEU A 137 4.42 33.83 -5.00
CA LEU A 137 3.29 34.46 -4.33
C LEU A 137 3.76 35.64 -3.47
N ASP A 138 2.87 36.66 -3.31
CA ASP A 138 3.04 37.72 -2.33
C ASP A 138 2.73 37.15 -0.91
N MET A 139 3.77 36.66 -0.27
CA MET A 139 3.66 36.02 1.04
C MET A 139 3.27 37.02 2.14
N ASP A 140 3.67 38.29 2.04
CA ASP A 140 3.29 39.34 3.00
C ASP A 140 1.81 39.61 2.95
N LEU A 141 1.24 39.70 1.74
CA LEU A 141 -0.20 39.81 1.55
C LEU A 141 -0.94 38.62 2.15
N ILE A 142 -0.49 37.39 1.85
CA ILE A 142 -1.10 36.16 2.36
C ILE A 142 -1.12 36.14 3.89
N TYR A 143 0.00 36.41 4.53
CA TYR A 143 0.08 36.46 5.99
C TYR A 143 -0.76 37.58 6.61
N SER A 144 -0.98 38.65 5.90
CA SER A 144 -1.88 39.74 6.35
C SER A 144 -3.34 39.32 6.39
N LEU A 145 -3.76 38.36 5.52
CA LEU A 145 -5.14 37.88 5.40
C LEU A 145 -5.49 36.76 6.40
N ILE A 146 -4.48 36.12 7.00
CA ILE A 146 -4.66 34.98 7.93
C ILE A 146 -4.76 35.43 9.40
N LYS A 147 -4.70 36.73 9.69
CA LYS A 147 -4.79 37.31 11.04
C LYS A 147 -6.21 37.33 11.58
#